data_9ba2eb48eb6914672d267445c4de9a63
#
_entry.id   9ba2eb48eb6914672d267445c4de9a63
#
_cell.length_a   1.000
_cell.length_b   1.000
_cell.length_c   1.000
_cell.angle_alpha   90.00
_cell.angle_beta   90.00
_cell.angle_gamma   90.00
#
_symmetry.space_group_name_H-M   'P 1'
#
loop_
_entity.id
_entity.type
_entity.pdbx_description
1 polymer ?
#
loop_
_entity_poly.entity_id
_entity_poly.type
_entity_poly.pdbx_seq_one_letter_code
_entity_poly.pdbx_strand_id
1 'polypeptide(L)'
;NEISEKYIQEYQEDMASIGVKLPTIQPKVTEHVPEIIEMIQKIIDNGHAYQSEGDVFFSVKKFNGYGKLSKRDPDDMMAGTRIDINEKKEDPLDFALWKAAKPGEPFWESPWGNGRPGWHIECSLMSTKYLGDSFDIHGGGKDLIFPHHENEIAQSEAATGKPFAKYWVHNGLIQINREKMSKSIGNILNVNEAVSMWSKEAIRLFFLSHQYLNPADFSDTTMNEAEAALERLYMTLKRANDLTETENEADKELESSIEAFKESWVSAMCDDFNTAEALGNLFELTRAINRSIDSNGWTPTLKTALEEVDQFGQTLGILEYDPNEYLQSHKLEKASTEITEEEIEK
;
A
#
# COMPACT_ATOMS: atom_id res chain seq x y z
N ASN A 1 -9.19 -19.68 15.21
CA ASN A 1 -8.80 -20.31 13.93
C ASN A 1 -9.84 -20.07 12.84
N GLU A 2 -11.13 -20.46 13.01
CA GLU A 2 -12.17 -20.23 11.99
C GLU A 2 -12.36 -18.74 11.66
N ILE A 3 -12.37 -17.87 12.65
CA ILE A 3 -12.46 -16.41 12.47
C ILE A 3 -11.27 -15.87 11.67
N SER A 4 -10.05 -16.32 12.02
CA SER A 4 -8.84 -15.87 11.31
C SER A 4 -8.83 -16.33 9.85
N GLU A 5 -9.20 -17.59 9.57
CA GLU A 5 -9.26 -18.11 8.20
C GLU A 5 -10.33 -17.37 7.36
N LYS A 6 -11.49 -17.08 7.97
CA LYS A 6 -12.53 -16.29 7.32
C LYS A 6 -12.01 -14.91 6.88
N TYR A 7 -11.37 -14.17 7.79
CA TYR A 7 -10.84 -12.84 7.46
C TYR A 7 -9.63 -12.86 6.52
N ILE A 8 -8.83 -13.91 6.51
CA ILE A 8 -7.78 -14.11 5.50
C ILE A 8 -8.42 -14.23 4.10
N GLN A 9 -9.46 -15.05 3.98
CA GLN A 9 -10.16 -15.23 2.71
C GLN A 9 -10.83 -13.93 2.25
N GLU A 10 -11.58 -13.25 3.13
CA GLU A 10 -12.20 -11.95 2.83
C GLU A 10 -11.15 -10.93 2.35
N TYR A 11 -10.01 -10.83 3.05
CA TYR A 11 -8.93 -9.93 2.64
C TYR A 11 -8.39 -10.26 1.23
N GLN A 12 -8.21 -11.55 0.92
CA GLN A 12 -7.71 -11.96 -0.39
C GLN A 12 -8.72 -11.65 -1.50
N GLU A 13 -10.01 -11.88 -1.25
CA GLU A 13 -11.10 -11.55 -2.16
C GLU A 13 -11.19 -10.02 -2.39
N ASP A 14 -11.13 -9.23 -1.31
CA ASP A 14 -11.13 -7.77 -1.37
C ASP A 14 -9.95 -7.24 -2.20
N MET A 15 -8.73 -7.71 -1.93
CA MET A 15 -7.54 -7.29 -2.68
C MET A 15 -7.62 -7.68 -4.16
N ALA A 16 -8.12 -8.87 -4.46
CA ALA A 16 -8.33 -9.32 -5.84
C ALA A 16 -9.36 -8.44 -6.58
N SER A 17 -10.43 -8.02 -5.89
CA SER A 17 -11.50 -7.20 -6.48
C SER A 17 -11.00 -5.83 -6.97
N ILE A 18 -9.96 -5.27 -6.36
CA ILE A 18 -9.30 -4.03 -6.79
C ILE A 18 -8.03 -4.27 -7.61
N GLY A 19 -7.81 -5.50 -8.09
CA GLY A 19 -6.70 -5.85 -8.97
C GLY A 19 -5.32 -5.89 -8.29
N VAL A 20 -5.26 -6.04 -6.97
CA VAL A 20 -4.00 -6.21 -6.24
C VAL A 20 -3.54 -7.66 -6.38
N LYS A 21 -2.32 -7.84 -6.88
CA LYS A 21 -1.71 -9.18 -7.00
C LYS A 21 -1.33 -9.70 -5.63
N LEU A 22 -1.56 -10.99 -5.39
CA LEU A 22 -1.13 -11.64 -4.15
C LEU A 22 0.40 -11.57 -4.02
N PRO A 23 0.94 -11.33 -2.82
CA PRO A 23 2.37 -11.40 -2.58
C PRO A 23 2.88 -12.84 -2.75
N THR A 24 4.16 -12.99 -3.08
CA THR A 24 4.80 -14.30 -3.29
C THR A 24 4.70 -15.18 -2.05
N ILE A 25 4.79 -14.58 -0.86
CA ILE A 25 4.75 -15.27 0.43
C ILE A 25 3.79 -14.52 1.36
N GLN A 26 2.87 -15.26 1.97
CA GLN A 26 1.93 -14.77 2.99
C GLN A 26 2.10 -15.59 4.27
N PRO A 27 3.10 -15.26 5.12
CA PRO A 27 3.39 -16.07 6.29
C PRO A 27 2.35 -15.89 7.39
N LYS A 28 2.02 -16.99 8.09
CA LYS A 28 1.15 -16.98 9.26
C LYS A 28 1.99 -17.06 10.54
N VAL A 29 1.79 -16.15 11.47
CA VAL A 29 2.50 -16.11 12.76
C VAL A 29 2.44 -17.46 13.49
N THR A 30 1.26 -18.09 13.49
CA THR A 30 1.03 -19.39 14.17
C THR A 30 1.89 -20.53 13.66
N GLU A 31 2.44 -20.42 12.46
CA GLU A 31 3.34 -21.41 11.85
C GLU A 31 4.82 -21.11 12.14
N HIS A 32 5.11 -19.96 12.81
CA HIS A 32 6.47 -19.46 13.01
C HIS A 32 6.83 -19.24 14.49
N VAL A 33 5.99 -19.66 15.43
CA VAL A 33 6.22 -19.42 16.86
C VAL A 33 7.52 -20.04 17.38
N PRO A 34 7.93 -21.26 16.96
CA PRO A 34 9.22 -21.81 17.38
C PRO A 34 10.39 -20.91 16.98
N GLU A 35 10.43 -20.42 15.76
CA GLU A 35 11.52 -19.56 15.28
C GLU A 35 11.47 -18.16 15.91
N ILE A 36 10.28 -17.67 16.26
CA ILE A 36 10.12 -16.43 17.05
C ILE A 36 10.79 -16.60 18.42
N ILE A 37 10.56 -17.74 19.08
CA ILE A 37 11.19 -18.04 20.37
C ILE A 37 12.73 -18.09 20.23
N GLU A 38 13.24 -18.69 19.16
CA GLU A 38 14.68 -18.70 18.87
C GLU A 38 15.24 -17.29 18.65
N MET A 39 14.51 -16.43 17.94
CA MET A 39 14.92 -15.04 17.71
C MET A 39 14.93 -14.25 19.01
N ILE A 40 13.92 -14.40 19.86
CA ILE A 40 13.88 -13.77 21.20
C ILE A 40 15.06 -14.24 22.05
N GLN A 41 15.38 -15.54 22.02
CA GLN A 41 16.51 -16.06 22.77
C GLN A 41 17.85 -15.43 22.30
N LYS A 42 18.04 -15.27 20.98
CA LYS A 42 19.21 -14.55 20.44
C LYS A 42 19.30 -13.09 20.93
N ILE A 43 18.17 -12.40 21.02
CA ILE A 43 18.12 -11.00 21.53
C ILE A 43 18.52 -10.99 23.03
N ILE A 44 18.07 -11.97 23.80
CA ILE A 44 18.46 -12.13 25.22
C ILE A 44 19.97 -12.40 25.32
N ASP A 45 20.48 -13.37 24.56
CA ASP A 45 21.89 -13.80 24.60
C ASP A 45 22.82 -12.66 24.16
N ASN A 46 22.37 -11.80 23.27
CA ASN A 46 23.08 -10.58 22.84
C ASN A 46 22.96 -9.43 23.86
N GLY A 47 22.22 -9.62 24.97
CA GLY A 47 22.13 -8.66 26.07
C GLY A 47 21.10 -7.54 25.87
N HIS A 48 20.22 -7.64 24.85
CA HIS A 48 19.23 -6.60 24.53
C HIS A 48 17.82 -6.88 25.09
N ALA A 49 17.62 -8.00 25.78
CA ALA A 49 16.34 -8.32 26.39
C ALA A 49 16.51 -8.97 27.77
N TYR A 50 15.44 -9.00 28.54
CA TYR A 50 15.40 -9.60 29.87
C TYR A 50 14.02 -10.23 30.15
N GLN A 51 14.01 -11.23 31.03
CA GLN A 51 12.79 -11.89 31.49
C GLN A 51 12.28 -11.25 32.78
N SER A 52 10.99 -11.08 32.89
CA SER A 52 10.31 -10.60 34.11
C SER A 52 8.93 -11.25 34.25
N GLU A 53 8.74 -12.07 35.28
CA GLU A 53 7.46 -12.71 35.64
C GLU A 53 6.75 -13.44 34.47
N GLY A 54 7.52 -14.17 33.66
CA GLY A 54 7.01 -14.93 32.51
C GLY A 54 6.86 -14.10 31.22
N ASP A 55 7.00 -12.77 31.29
CA ASP A 55 7.13 -11.90 30.14
C ASP A 55 8.62 -11.77 29.73
N VAL A 56 8.89 -11.45 28.47
CA VAL A 56 10.23 -11.04 28.00
C VAL A 56 10.11 -9.65 27.39
N PHE A 57 10.95 -8.74 27.84
CA PHE A 57 10.99 -7.37 27.37
C PHE A 57 12.29 -7.04 26.64
N PHE A 58 12.19 -6.28 25.56
CA PHE A 58 13.32 -5.64 24.91
C PHE A 58 13.77 -4.42 25.72
N SER A 59 15.07 -4.31 26.00
CA SER A 59 15.65 -3.21 26.73
C SER A 59 16.07 -2.09 25.76
N VAL A 60 15.25 -1.07 25.64
CA VAL A 60 15.48 0.05 24.70
C VAL A 60 16.79 0.77 24.98
N LYS A 61 17.13 1.00 26.25
CA LYS A 61 18.37 1.66 26.66
C LYS A 61 19.64 0.91 26.28
N LYS A 62 19.57 -0.40 26.07
CA LYS A 62 20.71 -1.23 25.67
C LYS A 62 20.92 -1.27 24.17
N PHE A 63 20.00 -0.72 23.36
CA PHE A 63 20.09 -0.67 21.92
C PHE A 63 20.46 0.73 21.43
N ASN A 64 21.70 0.89 20.96
CA ASN A 64 22.17 2.16 20.41
C ASN A 64 21.48 2.48 19.08
N GLY A 65 20.90 3.67 18.98
CA GLY A 65 20.23 4.15 17.75
C GLY A 65 18.74 3.88 17.71
N TYR A 66 18.11 3.56 18.84
CA TYR A 66 16.64 3.57 18.93
C TYR A 66 16.10 4.97 18.63
N GLY A 67 15.09 5.05 17.78
CA GLY A 67 14.55 6.32 17.29
C GLY A 67 15.15 6.78 15.95
N LYS A 68 16.06 6.02 15.34
CA LYS A 68 16.73 6.41 14.08
C LYS A 68 15.79 6.54 12.88
N LEU A 69 14.72 5.74 12.80
CA LEU A 69 13.71 5.82 11.75
C LEU A 69 12.72 6.96 12.03
N SER A 70 12.15 6.96 13.21
CA SER A 70 11.11 7.93 13.63
C SER A 70 11.63 9.33 13.88
N LYS A 71 12.97 9.50 13.98
CA LYS A 71 13.64 10.74 14.37
C LYS A 71 13.22 11.23 15.76
N ARG A 72 12.85 10.30 16.64
CA ARG A 72 12.46 10.60 18.02
C ARG A 72 13.60 10.29 18.97
N ASP A 73 13.85 11.21 19.90
CA ASP A 73 14.77 10.98 20.99
C ASP A 73 14.05 10.16 22.10
N PRO A 74 14.63 9.03 22.58
CA PRO A 74 14.07 8.28 23.69
C PRO A 74 13.79 9.13 24.95
N ASP A 75 14.62 10.11 25.24
CA ASP A 75 14.44 11.00 26.42
C ASP A 75 13.23 11.92 26.25
N ASP A 76 12.97 12.41 25.04
CA ASP A 76 11.78 13.21 24.72
C ASP A 76 10.49 12.38 24.75
N MET A 77 10.58 11.10 24.39
CA MET A 77 9.42 10.17 24.46
C MET A 77 8.94 9.97 25.90
N MET A 78 9.85 9.97 26.86
CA MET A 78 9.52 9.87 28.29
C MET A 78 8.77 11.10 28.81
N ALA A 79 9.07 12.28 28.30
CA ALA A 79 8.49 13.53 28.77
C ALA A 79 7.03 13.77 28.32
N GLY A 80 6.59 13.12 27.22
CA GLY A 80 5.29 13.40 26.55
C GLY A 80 4.23 12.32 26.66
N THR A 81 4.51 11.14 27.21
CA THR A 81 3.61 9.99 27.19
C THR A 81 2.99 9.71 28.56
N ARG A 82 1.66 9.53 28.61
CA ARG A 82 1.00 8.80 29.73
C ARG A 82 1.44 7.34 29.60
N ILE A 83 2.53 6.98 30.24
CA ILE A 83 3.04 5.61 30.27
C ILE A 83 2.30 4.91 31.40
N ASP A 84 1.53 3.89 31.08
CA ASP A 84 1.04 2.97 32.10
C ASP A 84 2.23 2.34 32.80
N ILE A 85 2.35 2.59 34.09
CA ILE A 85 3.44 2.05 34.90
C ILE A 85 3.24 0.53 34.97
N ASN A 86 4.02 -0.19 34.21
CA ASN A 86 4.10 -1.64 34.31
C ASN A 86 5.31 -1.97 35.20
N GLU A 87 5.02 -2.36 36.43
CA GLU A 87 6.04 -2.68 37.44
C GLU A 87 7.01 -3.82 37.03
N LYS A 88 6.66 -4.60 36.00
CA LYS A 88 7.51 -5.64 35.45
C LYS A 88 8.63 -5.11 34.54
N LYS A 89 8.55 -3.87 34.06
CA LYS A 89 9.54 -3.28 33.14
C LYS A 89 10.65 -2.58 33.92
N GLU A 90 11.91 -2.77 33.46
CA GLU A 90 13.06 -2.00 33.98
C GLU A 90 13.00 -0.54 33.51
N ASP A 91 12.46 -0.29 32.32
CA ASP A 91 12.26 1.06 31.78
C ASP A 91 10.87 1.18 31.11
N PRO A 92 10.19 2.32 31.26
CA PRO A 92 8.87 2.52 30.63
C PRO A 92 8.85 2.36 29.10
N LEU A 93 9.96 2.65 28.41
CA LEU A 93 10.07 2.50 26.96
C LEU A 93 10.26 1.06 26.51
N ASP A 94 10.63 0.14 27.42
CA ASP A 94 10.80 -1.26 27.07
C ASP A 94 9.50 -1.85 26.56
N PHE A 95 9.58 -2.75 25.59
CA PHE A 95 8.41 -3.35 24.97
C PHE A 95 8.48 -4.87 24.95
N ALA A 96 7.32 -5.51 24.94
CA ALA A 96 7.22 -6.94 25.06
C ALA A 96 7.64 -7.67 23.78
N LEU A 97 8.55 -8.64 23.93
CA LEU A 97 8.90 -9.65 22.92
C LEU A 97 8.03 -10.91 23.10
N TRP A 98 7.78 -11.29 24.35
CA TRP A 98 6.93 -12.41 24.74
C TRP A 98 6.03 -11.99 25.88
N LYS A 99 4.76 -12.36 25.83
CA LYS A 99 3.77 -12.09 26.87
C LYS A 99 3.27 -13.37 27.48
N ALA A 100 3.39 -13.49 28.79
CA ALA A 100 2.82 -14.60 29.55
C ALA A 100 1.31 -14.73 29.29
N ALA A 101 0.83 -15.96 29.12
CA ALA A 101 -0.58 -16.22 28.86
C ALA A 101 -1.42 -15.95 30.10
N LYS A 102 -2.57 -15.31 29.91
CA LYS A 102 -3.61 -15.21 30.94
C LYS A 102 -4.52 -16.44 30.90
N PRO A 103 -5.21 -16.77 31.99
CA PRO A 103 -6.17 -17.87 31.98
C PRO A 103 -7.20 -17.74 30.85
N GLY A 104 -7.31 -18.80 30.02
CA GLY A 104 -8.26 -18.84 28.90
C GLY A 104 -7.75 -18.24 27.58
N GLU A 105 -6.55 -17.66 27.55
CA GLU A 105 -5.94 -17.18 26.30
C GLU A 105 -5.23 -18.34 25.56
N PRO A 106 -5.21 -18.33 24.22
CA PRO A 106 -4.33 -19.21 23.44
C PRO A 106 -2.87 -18.96 23.81
N PHE A 107 -2.09 -20.03 23.91
CA PHE A 107 -0.67 -19.93 24.24
C PHE A 107 0.18 -20.98 23.52
N TRP A 108 1.47 -20.73 23.51
CA TRP A 108 2.52 -21.66 23.12
C TRP A 108 3.50 -21.83 24.27
N GLU A 109 4.10 -23.00 24.35
CA GLU A 109 5.15 -23.28 25.32
C GLU A 109 6.45 -22.56 24.92
N SER A 110 7.16 -21.99 25.88
CA SER A 110 8.45 -21.36 25.68
C SER A 110 9.37 -21.57 26.89
N PRO A 111 10.69 -21.30 26.79
CA PRO A 111 11.60 -21.34 27.91
C PRO A 111 11.22 -20.42 29.08
N TRP A 112 10.42 -19.40 28.82
CA TRP A 112 9.96 -18.41 29.82
C TRP A 112 8.58 -18.72 30.40
N GLY A 113 7.95 -19.78 29.92
CA GLY A 113 6.60 -20.22 30.29
C GLY A 113 5.60 -20.10 29.14
N ASN A 114 4.36 -20.50 29.41
CA ASN A 114 3.28 -20.42 28.45
C ASN A 114 2.95 -18.96 28.11
N GLY A 115 2.86 -18.64 26.82
CA GLY A 115 2.64 -17.26 26.40
C GLY A 115 2.41 -17.13 24.91
N ARG A 116 2.56 -15.91 24.42
CA ARG A 116 2.44 -15.57 23.01
C ARG A 116 3.44 -14.50 22.60
N PRO A 117 3.82 -14.41 21.31
CA PRO A 117 4.67 -13.35 20.81
C PRO A 117 4.11 -11.93 21.11
N GLY A 118 5.02 -10.98 21.28
CA GLY A 118 4.70 -9.56 21.17
C GLY A 118 4.39 -9.20 19.71
N TRP A 119 3.64 -8.12 19.50
CA TRP A 119 3.19 -7.74 18.15
C TRP A 119 4.34 -7.49 17.15
N HIS A 120 5.43 -6.87 17.58
CA HIS A 120 6.49 -6.43 16.68
C HIS A 120 7.44 -7.56 16.25
N ILE A 121 7.69 -8.54 17.12
CA ILE A 121 8.64 -9.63 16.84
C ILE A 121 8.14 -10.57 15.73
N GLU A 122 6.84 -10.62 15.52
CA GLU A 122 6.21 -11.40 14.45
C GLU A 122 6.72 -10.96 13.09
N CYS A 123 6.65 -9.65 12.80
CA CYS A 123 7.13 -9.08 11.55
C CYS A 123 8.65 -9.11 11.43
N SER A 124 9.38 -8.88 12.52
CA SER A 124 10.84 -8.98 12.53
C SER A 124 11.32 -10.34 12.12
N LEU A 125 10.74 -11.41 12.69
CA LEU A 125 11.11 -12.77 12.32
C LEU A 125 10.71 -13.12 10.90
N MET A 126 9.44 -12.88 10.52
CA MET A 126 8.96 -13.28 9.21
C MET A 126 9.71 -12.57 8.09
N SER A 127 10.03 -11.28 8.25
CA SER A 127 10.85 -10.54 7.30
C SER A 127 12.26 -11.12 7.19
N THR A 128 12.96 -11.33 8.28
CA THR A 128 14.32 -11.88 8.26
C THR A 128 14.37 -13.32 7.75
N LYS A 129 13.36 -14.13 8.04
CA LYS A 129 13.27 -15.52 7.57
C LYS A 129 13.15 -15.62 6.06
N TYR A 130 12.31 -14.80 5.44
CA TYR A 130 11.98 -14.91 4.01
C TYR A 130 12.79 -13.99 3.11
N LEU A 131 13.27 -12.86 3.62
CA LEU A 131 14.00 -11.86 2.86
C LEU A 131 15.50 -11.79 3.23
N GLY A 132 15.90 -12.46 4.32
CA GLY A 132 17.25 -12.41 4.86
C GLY A 132 17.42 -11.35 5.94
N ASP A 133 18.59 -11.39 6.62
CA ASP A 133 18.89 -10.49 7.76
C ASP A 133 18.87 -9.00 7.38
N SER A 134 19.10 -8.70 6.10
CA SER A 134 19.05 -7.35 5.54
C SER A 134 18.44 -7.41 4.15
N PHE A 135 17.41 -6.62 3.90
CA PHE A 135 16.67 -6.62 2.62
C PHE A 135 16.45 -5.20 2.09
N ASP A 136 15.88 -5.08 0.89
CA ASP A 136 15.89 -3.81 0.19
C ASP A 136 14.81 -2.86 0.70
N ILE A 137 13.54 -3.26 0.72
CA ILE A 137 12.42 -2.36 0.99
C ILE A 137 11.52 -2.93 2.08
N HIS A 138 11.20 -2.11 3.09
CA HIS A 138 10.17 -2.36 4.09
C HIS A 138 9.10 -1.26 4.02
N GLY A 139 7.84 -1.63 4.05
CA GLY A 139 6.74 -0.68 3.87
C GLY A 139 5.60 -0.86 4.85
N GLY A 140 4.80 0.21 4.99
CA GLY A 140 3.59 0.20 5.81
C GLY A 140 2.94 1.57 5.91
N GLY A 141 1.93 1.70 6.76
CA GLY A 141 1.29 2.98 7.03
C GLY A 141 2.19 3.92 7.85
N LYS A 142 1.99 5.21 7.71
CA LYS A 142 2.73 6.24 8.48
C LYS A 142 2.58 6.10 9.99
N ASP A 143 1.48 5.55 10.45
CA ASP A 143 1.19 5.25 11.85
C ASP A 143 2.04 4.10 12.41
N LEU A 144 2.59 3.24 11.55
CA LEU A 144 3.48 2.16 11.93
C LEU A 144 4.95 2.60 12.11
N ILE A 145 5.35 3.77 11.64
CA ILE A 145 6.73 4.27 11.81
C ILE A 145 7.15 4.14 13.27
N PHE A 146 6.26 4.57 14.18
CA PHE A 146 6.49 4.47 15.61
C PHE A 146 5.20 4.05 16.33
N PRO A 147 5.26 3.04 17.22
CA PRO A 147 6.48 2.33 17.63
C PRO A 147 6.84 1.11 16.79
N HIS A 148 5.97 0.62 15.88
CA HIS A 148 6.04 -0.71 15.27
C HIS A 148 7.36 -0.94 14.50
N HIS A 149 7.61 -0.15 13.46
CA HIS A 149 8.81 -0.33 12.61
C HIS A 149 10.11 0.03 13.34
N GLU A 150 10.07 1.00 14.25
CA GLU A 150 11.22 1.29 15.11
C GLU A 150 11.59 0.08 15.98
N ASN A 151 10.57 -0.60 16.52
CA ASN A 151 10.75 -1.82 17.32
C ASN A 151 11.23 -3.00 16.47
N GLU A 152 10.75 -3.13 15.24
CA GLU A 152 11.26 -4.16 14.31
C GLU A 152 12.74 -3.97 13.99
N ILE A 153 13.17 -2.73 13.75
CA ILE A 153 14.60 -2.41 13.59
C ILE A 153 15.39 -2.86 14.81
N ALA A 154 14.94 -2.45 15.99
CA ALA A 154 15.64 -2.77 17.23
C ALA A 154 15.77 -4.28 17.44
N GLN A 155 14.68 -5.03 17.25
CA GLN A 155 14.66 -6.48 17.38
C GLN A 155 15.55 -7.18 16.36
N SER A 156 15.43 -6.84 15.09
CA SER A 156 16.14 -7.50 14.01
C SER A 156 17.65 -7.22 14.08
N GLU A 157 18.04 -5.98 14.32
CA GLU A 157 19.44 -5.59 14.44
C GLU A 157 20.08 -6.11 15.72
N ALA A 158 19.35 -6.17 16.83
CA ALA A 158 19.82 -6.80 18.07
C ALA A 158 20.02 -8.31 17.92
N ALA A 159 19.19 -8.99 17.12
CA ALA A 159 19.31 -10.42 16.87
C ALA A 159 20.42 -10.77 15.88
N THR A 160 20.64 -9.97 14.83
CA THR A 160 21.48 -10.31 13.67
C THR A 160 22.79 -9.52 13.59
N GLY A 161 22.86 -8.36 14.22
CA GLY A 161 24.00 -7.43 14.11
C GLY A 161 24.08 -6.73 12.74
N LYS A 162 23.04 -6.80 11.90
CA LYS A 162 23.01 -6.23 10.55
C LYS A 162 21.88 -5.20 10.42
N PRO A 163 22.03 -4.21 9.52
CA PRO A 163 20.92 -3.29 9.19
C PRO A 163 19.70 -4.06 8.69
N PHE A 164 18.51 -3.73 9.18
CA PHE A 164 17.29 -4.48 8.88
C PHE A 164 16.79 -4.25 7.46
N ALA A 165 16.49 -3.01 7.08
CA ALA A 165 16.04 -2.64 5.74
C ALA A 165 16.81 -1.43 5.21
N LYS A 166 17.04 -1.38 3.88
CA LYS A 166 17.75 -0.28 3.22
C LYS A 166 16.85 0.93 3.00
N TYR A 167 15.63 0.68 2.54
CA TYR A 167 14.65 1.72 2.21
C TYR A 167 13.34 1.47 2.96
N TRP A 168 12.71 2.58 3.37
CA TRP A 168 11.45 2.58 4.10
C TRP A 168 10.40 3.34 3.31
N VAL A 169 9.28 2.70 3.03
CA VAL A 169 8.16 3.29 2.27
C VAL A 169 6.94 3.37 3.18
N HIS A 170 6.46 4.59 3.45
CA HIS A 170 5.33 4.80 4.35
C HIS A 170 4.22 5.58 3.65
N ASN A 171 3.07 4.95 3.46
CA ASN A 171 1.92 5.61 2.86
C ASN A 171 1.11 6.42 3.88
N GLY A 172 0.51 7.50 3.38
CA GLY A 172 -0.45 8.32 4.11
C GLY A 172 -1.72 7.53 4.48
N LEU A 173 -2.50 8.09 5.38
CA LEU A 173 -3.78 7.49 5.80
C LEU A 173 -4.89 7.91 4.86
N ILE A 174 -5.88 7.02 4.68
CA ILE A 174 -7.11 7.35 3.98
C ILE A 174 -8.00 8.18 4.91
N GLN A 175 -8.56 9.24 4.37
CA GLN A 175 -9.59 10.05 4.99
C GLN A 175 -10.92 9.83 4.23
N ILE A 176 -12.03 9.99 4.91
CA ILE A 176 -13.36 10.01 4.31
C ILE A 176 -13.94 11.40 4.56
N ASN A 177 -14.19 12.15 3.47
CA ASN A 177 -14.65 13.54 3.56
C ASN A 177 -13.76 14.42 4.47
N ARG A 178 -12.44 14.29 4.33
CA ARG A 178 -11.39 14.97 5.12
C ARG A 178 -11.37 14.64 6.60
N GLU A 179 -12.10 13.61 7.03
CA GLU A 179 -12.07 13.10 8.39
C GLU A 179 -11.33 11.76 8.44
N LYS A 180 -10.60 11.52 9.52
CA LYS A 180 -9.93 10.23 9.70
C LYS A 180 -10.97 9.10 9.73
N MET A 181 -10.77 8.09 8.88
CA MET A 181 -11.58 6.87 8.92
C MET A 181 -11.45 6.18 10.28
N SER A 182 -12.56 5.99 10.99
CA SER A 182 -12.54 5.28 12.28
C SER A 182 -13.87 4.62 12.61
N LYS A 183 -13.78 3.49 13.35
CA LYS A 183 -14.97 2.78 13.84
C LYS A 183 -15.84 3.64 14.78
N SER A 184 -15.22 4.51 15.56
CA SER A 184 -15.92 5.37 16.52
C SER A 184 -16.76 6.48 15.87
N ILE A 185 -16.36 6.93 14.67
CA ILE A 185 -17.08 7.93 13.87
C ILE A 185 -18.13 7.25 12.97
N GLY A 186 -17.96 5.95 12.67
CA GLY A 186 -18.87 5.19 11.82
C GLY A 186 -18.70 5.49 10.30
N ASN A 187 -17.62 6.17 9.93
CA ASN A 187 -17.29 6.54 8.54
C ASN A 187 -16.37 5.50 7.87
N ILE A 188 -16.59 4.21 8.13
CA ILE A 188 -15.82 3.15 7.49
C ILE A 188 -16.45 2.80 6.15
N LEU A 189 -15.65 2.74 5.12
CA LEU A 189 -15.99 2.20 3.82
C LEU A 189 -15.16 0.93 3.58
N ASN A 190 -15.82 -0.19 3.38
CA ASN A 190 -15.18 -1.46 3.06
C ASN A 190 -14.86 -1.54 1.55
N VAL A 191 -13.90 -2.39 1.18
CA VAL A 191 -13.52 -2.57 -0.24
C VAL A 191 -14.71 -3.05 -1.06
N ASN A 192 -15.51 -4.01 -0.56
CA ASN A 192 -16.70 -4.49 -1.23
C ASN A 192 -17.75 -3.40 -1.50
N GLU A 193 -17.92 -2.46 -0.58
CA GLU A 193 -18.78 -1.29 -0.76
C GLU A 193 -18.20 -0.37 -1.83
N ALA A 194 -16.89 -0.10 -1.79
CA ALA A 194 -16.23 0.75 -2.77
C ALA A 194 -16.36 0.19 -4.20
N VAL A 195 -16.09 -1.10 -4.41
CA VAL A 195 -16.19 -1.73 -5.75
C VAL A 195 -17.62 -1.91 -6.24
N SER A 196 -18.61 -1.81 -5.35
CA SER A 196 -20.02 -1.77 -5.75
C SER A 196 -20.45 -0.39 -6.28
N MET A 197 -19.72 0.67 -5.97
CA MET A 197 -20.02 2.05 -6.36
C MET A 197 -19.12 2.55 -7.51
N TRP A 198 -17.88 2.09 -7.57
CA TRP A 198 -16.88 2.55 -8.54
C TRP A 198 -16.09 1.38 -9.15
N SER A 199 -15.66 1.53 -10.38
CA SER A 199 -14.82 0.53 -11.04
C SER A 199 -13.49 0.34 -10.32
N LYS A 200 -12.93 -0.89 -10.38
CA LYS A 200 -11.60 -1.18 -9.79
C LYS A 200 -10.52 -0.23 -10.30
N GLU A 201 -10.58 0.13 -11.58
CA GLU A 201 -9.58 1.02 -12.18
C GLU A 201 -9.75 2.47 -11.75
N ALA A 202 -10.98 2.94 -11.49
CA ALA A 202 -11.22 4.25 -10.91
C ALA A 202 -10.65 4.35 -9.49
N ILE A 203 -10.85 3.32 -8.66
CA ILE A 203 -10.27 3.23 -7.33
C ILE A 203 -8.73 3.26 -7.41
N ARG A 204 -8.12 2.50 -8.34
CA ARG A 204 -6.67 2.50 -8.56
C ARG A 204 -6.18 3.86 -9.03
N LEU A 205 -6.85 4.48 -10.02
CA LEU A 205 -6.50 5.80 -10.53
C LEU A 205 -6.58 6.86 -9.44
N PHE A 206 -7.60 6.80 -8.58
CA PHE A 206 -7.70 7.66 -7.40
C PHE A 206 -6.44 7.59 -6.53
N PHE A 207 -5.99 6.38 -6.13
CA PHE A 207 -4.79 6.24 -5.32
C PHE A 207 -3.53 6.70 -6.05
N LEU A 208 -3.39 6.36 -7.33
CA LEU A 208 -2.24 6.73 -8.16
C LEU A 208 -2.15 8.23 -8.45
N SER A 209 -3.27 8.96 -8.40
CA SER A 209 -3.29 10.42 -8.58
C SER A 209 -2.83 11.21 -7.36
N HIS A 210 -2.48 10.53 -6.26
CA HIS A 210 -1.94 11.12 -5.06
C HIS A 210 -0.49 10.69 -4.84
N GLN A 211 0.35 11.61 -4.29
CA GLN A 211 1.64 11.18 -3.76
C GLN A 211 1.39 10.30 -2.53
N TYR A 212 1.90 9.07 -2.56
CA TYR A 212 1.59 8.03 -1.56
C TYR A 212 1.87 8.44 -0.11
N LEU A 213 2.81 9.38 0.11
CA LEU A 213 3.13 9.93 1.43
C LEU A 213 2.00 10.79 2.03
N ASN A 214 1.11 11.34 1.21
CA ASN A 214 0.07 12.25 1.66
C ASN A 214 -1.21 11.49 2.01
N PRO A 215 -2.04 12.04 2.93
CA PRO A 215 -3.37 11.52 3.12
C PRO A 215 -4.18 11.62 1.84
N ALA A 216 -4.93 10.57 1.50
CA ALA A 216 -5.87 10.56 0.38
C ALA A 216 -7.31 10.71 0.89
N ASP A 217 -8.03 11.72 0.40
CA ASP A 217 -9.42 11.97 0.77
C ASP A 217 -10.36 11.22 -0.17
N PHE A 218 -10.88 10.09 0.30
CA PHE A 218 -11.81 9.25 -0.44
C PHE A 218 -13.22 9.81 -0.25
N SER A 219 -13.75 10.43 -1.28
CA SER A 219 -15.08 11.04 -1.32
C SER A 219 -15.74 10.82 -2.68
N ASP A 220 -17.07 10.96 -2.75
CA ASP A 220 -17.80 10.85 -4.02
C ASP A 220 -17.23 11.81 -5.08
N THR A 221 -16.87 13.03 -4.68
CA THR A 221 -16.29 14.03 -5.58
C THR A 221 -14.97 13.54 -6.17
N THR A 222 -14.04 13.09 -5.34
CA THR A 222 -12.71 12.64 -5.81
C THR A 222 -12.78 11.36 -6.62
N MET A 223 -13.72 10.47 -6.30
CA MET A 223 -13.96 9.25 -7.07
C MET A 223 -14.61 9.54 -8.42
N ASN A 224 -15.59 10.44 -8.49
CA ASN A 224 -16.18 10.85 -9.75
C ASN A 224 -15.16 11.56 -10.66
N GLU A 225 -14.22 12.32 -10.10
CA GLU A 225 -13.09 12.90 -10.84
C GLU A 225 -12.18 11.81 -11.41
N ALA A 226 -11.88 10.77 -10.64
CA ALA A 226 -11.08 9.63 -11.10
C ALA A 226 -11.78 8.85 -12.23
N GLU A 227 -13.08 8.59 -12.11
CA GLU A 227 -13.88 7.96 -13.18
C GLU A 227 -13.91 8.79 -14.45
N ALA A 228 -14.17 10.09 -14.33
CA ALA A 228 -14.17 10.99 -15.49
C ALA A 228 -12.78 11.08 -16.15
N ALA A 229 -11.72 11.00 -15.38
CA ALA A 229 -10.36 10.96 -15.91
C ALA A 229 -10.11 9.67 -16.67
N LEU A 230 -10.51 8.53 -16.11
CA LEU A 230 -10.38 7.22 -16.74
C LEU A 230 -11.22 7.11 -18.03
N GLU A 231 -12.46 7.60 -18.00
CA GLU A 231 -13.32 7.67 -19.19
C GLU A 231 -12.65 8.43 -20.34
N ARG A 232 -11.98 9.57 -20.07
CA ARG A 232 -11.25 10.33 -21.09
C ARG A 232 -10.11 9.51 -21.71
N LEU A 233 -9.40 8.73 -20.93
CA LEU A 233 -8.35 7.82 -21.43
C LEU A 233 -8.95 6.77 -22.37
N TYR A 234 -10.00 6.08 -21.92
CA TYR A 234 -10.70 5.09 -22.74
C TYR A 234 -11.31 5.66 -24.01
N MET A 235 -11.86 6.89 -23.96
CA MET A 235 -12.36 7.57 -25.16
C MET A 235 -11.25 7.79 -26.20
N THR A 236 -10.04 8.13 -25.77
CA THR A 236 -8.89 8.28 -26.67
C THR A 236 -8.49 6.95 -27.30
N LEU A 237 -8.40 5.89 -26.49
CA LEU A 237 -8.09 4.53 -26.98
C LEU A 237 -9.13 4.05 -27.97
N LYS A 238 -10.42 4.27 -27.67
CA LYS A 238 -11.52 3.94 -28.58
C LYS A 238 -11.40 4.69 -29.91
N ARG A 239 -11.19 6.01 -29.88
CA ARG A 239 -10.99 6.80 -31.08
C ARG A 239 -9.86 6.30 -31.96
N ALA A 240 -8.75 5.92 -31.35
CA ALA A 240 -7.60 5.35 -32.06
C ALA A 240 -7.93 3.98 -32.68
N ASN A 241 -8.63 3.11 -31.93
CA ASN A 241 -9.02 1.78 -32.37
C ASN A 241 -10.09 1.80 -33.50
N ASP A 242 -10.93 2.83 -33.56
CA ASP A 242 -11.94 3.00 -34.61
C ASP A 242 -11.34 3.43 -35.96
N LEU A 243 -10.04 3.82 -35.99
CA LEU A 243 -9.39 4.22 -37.24
C LEU A 243 -8.98 3.02 -38.07
N THR A 244 -9.15 3.15 -39.39
CA THR A 244 -8.62 2.16 -40.33
C THR A 244 -7.15 2.46 -40.59
N GLU A 245 -6.31 1.43 -40.55
CA GLU A 245 -4.90 1.53 -40.91
C GLU A 245 -4.72 2.05 -42.35
N THR A 246 -3.84 3.01 -42.50
CA THR A 246 -3.53 3.65 -43.81
C THR A 246 -2.02 3.76 -43.96
N GLU A 247 -1.57 3.92 -45.21
CA GLU A 247 -0.14 4.13 -45.54
C GLU A 247 0.27 5.61 -45.37
N ASN A 248 -0.09 6.22 -44.25
CA ASN A 248 0.32 7.60 -43.97
C ASN A 248 1.77 7.65 -43.46
N GLU A 249 2.42 8.81 -43.66
CA GLU A 249 3.76 9.04 -43.13
C GLU A 249 3.73 9.06 -41.58
N ALA A 250 4.92 8.82 -41.00
CA ALA A 250 5.11 8.94 -39.56
C ALA A 250 4.84 10.38 -39.06
N ASP A 251 4.19 10.50 -37.92
CA ASP A 251 3.92 11.79 -37.27
C ASP A 251 5.08 12.19 -36.33
N LYS A 252 5.94 13.08 -36.79
CA LYS A 252 7.13 13.55 -36.07
C LYS A 252 6.80 14.30 -34.77
N GLU A 253 5.68 14.99 -34.73
CA GLU A 253 5.25 15.70 -33.49
C GLU A 253 4.82 14.69 -32.44
N LEU A 254 4.09 13.67 -32.82
CA LEU A 254 3.72 12.58 -31.93
C LEU A 254 4.95 11.75 -31.52
N GLU A 255 5.91 11.47 -32.42
CA GLU A 255 7.19 10.83 -32.07
C GLU A 255 7.91 11.58 -30.95
N SER A 256 8.05 12.90 -31.08
CA SER A 256 8.67 13.75 -30.07
C SER A 256 7.91 13.70 -28.73
N SER A 257 6.58 13.61 -28.79
CA SER A 257 5.73 13.49 -27.59
C SER A 257 5.87 12.15 -26.89
N ILE A 258 6.05 11.06 -27.65
CA ILE A 258 6.33 9.73 -27.10
C ILE A 258 7.68 9.70 -26.38
N GLU A 259 8.72 10.25 -27.01
CA GLU A 259 10.06 10.33 -26.43
C GLU A 259 10.05 11.13 -25.11
N ALA A 260 9.42 12.30 -25.12
CA ALA A 260 9.25 13.12 -23.92
C ALA A 260 8.48 12.39 -22.80
N PHE A 261 7.44 11.64 -23.17
CA PHE A 261 6.68 10.82 -22.24
C PHE A 261 7.54 9.75 -21.57
N LYS A 262 8.32 9.00 -22.35
CA LYS A 262 9.22 7.95 -21.83
C LYS A 262 10.21 8.49 -20.80
N GLU A 263 10.85 9.61 -21.12
CA GLU A 263 11.81 10.24 -20.21
C GLU A 263 11.14 10.76 -18.94
N SER A 264 10.01 11.46 -19.08
CA SER A 264 9.28 12.05 -17.95
C SER A 264 8.64 10.98 -17.07
N TRP A 265 8.14 9.87 -17.63
CA TRP A 265 7.65 8.72 -16.90
C TRP A 265 8.73 8.12 -15.98
N VAL A 266 9.90 7.82 -16.55
CA VAL A 266 11.01 7.26 -15.76
C VAL A 266 11.46 8.25 -14.69
N SER A 267 11.57 9.53 -15.02
CA SER A 267 11.93 10.58 -14.08
C SER A 267 10.96 10.65 -12.90
N ALA A 268 9.65 10.69 -13.16
CA ALA A 268 8.62 10.74 -12.14
C ALA A 268 8.65 9.49 -11.23
N MET A 269 8.80 8.30 -11.81
CA MET A 269 8.86 7.06 -11.02
C MET A 269 10.16 6.94 -10.20
N CYS A 270 11.27 7.54 -10.67
CA CYS A 270 12.52 7.64 -9.92
C CYS A 270 12.49 8.74 -8.85
N ASP A 271 11.54 9.66 -8.88
CA ASP A 271 11.31 10.70 -7.86
C ASP A 271 10.30 10.18 -6.83
N ASP A 272 10.75 9.24 -6.01
CA ASP A 272 9.99 8.65 -4.90
C ASP A 272 8.60 8.13 -5.31
N PHE A 273 8.53 7.40 -6.43
CA PHE A 273 7.29 6.85 -6.98
C PHE A 273 6.20 7.91 -7.20
N ASN A 274 6.53 9.03 -7.82
CA ASN A 274 5.61 10.13 -8.08
C ASN A 274 4.59 9.76 -9.19
N THR A 275 3.66 8.87 -8.85
CA THR A 275 2.63 8.38 -9.78
C THR A 275 1.68 9.51 -10.22
N ALA A 276 1.48 10.53 -9.40
CA ALA A 276 0.65 11.68 -9.76
C ALA A 276 1.24 12.45 -10.94
N GLU A 277 2.56 12.70 -10.96
CA GLU A 277 3.27 13.31 -12.09
C GLU A 277 3.28 12.38 -13.30
N ALA A 278 3.53 11.10 -13.08
CA ALA A 278 3.50 10.08 -14.14
C ALA A 278 2.13 10.03 -14.86
N LEU A 279 1.02 10.11 -14.13
CA LEU A 279 -0.32 10.25 -14.70
C LEU A 279 -0.52 11.57 -15.43
N GLY A 280 0.02 12.68 -14.92
CA GLY A 280 0.01 13.97 -15.62
C GLY A 280 0.66 13.86 -17.00
N ASN A 281 1.82 13.19 -17.09
CA ASN A 281 2.53 12.93 -18.35
C ASN A 281 1.73 12.02 -19.30
N LEU A 282 0.99 11.03 -18.77
CA LEU A 282 0.07 10.21 -19.58
C LEU A 282 -1.05 11.09 -20.21
N PHE A 283 -1.63 12.01 -19.46
CA PHE A 283 -2.63 12.92 -20.02
C PHE A 283 -2.06 13.86 -21.07
N GLU A 284 -0.78 14.28 -20.97
CA GLU A 284 -0.12 15.05 -22.04
C GLU A 284 0.05 14.20 -23.29
N LEU A 285 0.53 12.96 -23.18
CA LEU A 285 0.63 12.02 -24.30
C LEU A 285 -0.75 11.79 -24.93
N THR A 286 -1.78 11.56 -24.11
CA THR A 286 -3.16 11.38 -24.57
C THR A 286 -3.67 12.59 -25.38
N ARG A 287 -3.33 13.82 -24.97
CA ARG A 287 -3.62 15.04 -25.75
C ARG A 287 -2.88 15.07 -27.08
N ALA A 288 -1.62 14.65 -27.10
CA ALA A 288 -0.84 14.55 -28.35
C ALA A 288 -1.42 13.49 -29.30
N ILE A 289 -1.83 12.34 -28.78
CA ILE A 289 -2.53 11.29 -29.54
C ILE A 289 -3.80 11.84 -30.18
N ASN A 290 -4.65 12.54 -29.41
CA ASN A 290 -5.88 13.12 -29.96
C ASN A 290 -5.61 14.17 -31.05
N ARG A 291 -4.59 15.02 -30.88
CA ARG A 291 -4.19 15.98 -31.94
C ARG A 291 -3.72 15.28 -33.22
N SER A 292 -2.93 14.20 -33.07
CA SER A 292 -2.47 13.40 -34.21
C SER A 292 -3.64 12.74 -34.94
N ILE A 293 -4.58 12.16 -34.21
CA ILE A 293 -5.83 11.60 -34.79
C ILE A 293 -6.60 12.64 -35.58
N ASP A 294 -6.77 13.85 -35.02
CA ASP A 294 -7.54 14.92 -35.66
C ASP A 294 -6.86 15.46 -36.93
N SER A 295 -5.52 15.49 -36.97
CA SER A 295 -4.75 16.09 -38.05
C SER A 295 -4.37 15.09 -39.14
N ASN A 296 -3.98 13.88 -38.75
CA ASN A 296 -3.31 12.92 -39.61
C ASN A 296 -4.11 11.59 -39.77
N GLY A 297 -5.13 11.35 -38.92
CA GLY A 297 -5.79 10.06 -38.85
C GLY A 297 -4.88 8.97 -38.32
N TRP A 298 -4.97 7.78 -38.91
CA TRP A 298 -4.07 6.70 -38.53
C TRP A 298 -2.65 6.91 -39.09
N THR A 299 -1.66 6.71 -38.23
CA THR A 299 -0.22 6.74 -38.63
C THR A 299 0.52 5.59 -37.94
N PRO A 300 1.67 5.12 -38.47
CA PRO A 300 2.50 4.14 -37.76
C PRO A 300 2.92 4.62 -36.35
N THR A 301 3.15 5.92 -36.20
CA THR A 301 3.51 6.55 -34.91
C THR A 301 2.37 6.44 -33.89
N LEU A 302 1.10 6.49 -34.32
CA LEU A 302 -0.05 6.30 -33.44
C LEU A 302 -0.03 4.91 -32.80
N LYS A 303 0.30 3.86 -33.56
CA LYS A 303 0.46 2.52 -33.03
C LYS A 303 1.51 2.45 -31.91
N THR A 304 2.67 3.06 -32.14
CA THR A 304 3.73 3.13 -31.11
C THR A 304 3.25 3.87 -29.86
N ALA A 305 2.50 4.97 -30.02
CA ALA A 305 1.95 5.68 -28.88
C ALA A 305 0.98 4.83 -28.06
N LEU A 306 0.14 4.02 -28.71
CA LEU A 306 -0.80 3.12 -28.03
C LEU A 306 -0.07 1.98 -27.30
N GLU A 307 1.02 1.45 -27.86
CA GLU A 307 1.87 0.45 -27.22
C GLU A 307 2.49 1.01 -25.92
N GLU A 308 2.94 2.28 -25.91
CA GLU A 308 3.45 2.93 -24.69
C GLU A 308 2.33 3.16 -23.66
N VAL A 309 1.13 3.55 -24.07
CA VAL A 309 -0.02 3.68 -23.17
C VAL A 309 -0.40 2.34 -22.55
N ASP A 310 -0.39 1.27 -23.33
CA ASP A 310 -0.65 -0.10 -22.86
C ASP A 310 0.39 -0.55 -21.83
N GLN A 311 1.69 -0.37 -22.12
CA GLN A 311 2.77 -0.71 -21.19
C GLN A 311 2.67 0.07 -19.87
N PHE A 312 2.31 1.35 -19.95
CA PHE A 312 2.04 2.18 -18.78
C PHE A 312 0.85 1.64 -17.98
N GLY A 313 -0.25 1.36 -18.67
CA GLY A 313 -1.46 0.79 -18.08
C GLY A 313 -1.20 -0.52 -17.35
N GLN A 314 -0.48 -1.46 -17.98
CA GLN A 314 -0.10 -2.74 -17.39
C GLN A 314 0.79 -2.56 -16.13
N THR A 315 1.68 -1.57 -16.13
CA THR A 315 2.56 -1.30 -14.97
C THR A 315 1.75 -0.81 -13.76
N LEU A 316 0.74 0.02 -13.99
CA LEU A 316 -0.09 0.60 -12.92
C LEU A 316 -1.39 -0.20 -12.65
N GLY A 317 -1.75 -1.16 -13.49
CA GLY A 317 -2.97 -1.94 -13.41
C GLY A 317 -4.23 -1.11 -13.69
N ILE A 318 -4.18 -0.28 -14.72
CA ILE A 318 -5.28 0.50 -15.28
C ILE A 318 -5.31 0.29 -16.80
N LEU A 319 -6.42 0.65 -17.45
CA LEU A 319 -6.60 0.49 -18.90
C LEU A 319 -6.53 -0.99 -19.37
N GLU A 320 -6.99 -1.90 -18.52
CA GLU A 320 -6.96 -3.35 -18.79
C GLU A 320 -8.18 -3.85 -19.61
N TYR A 321 -9.23 -3.02 -19.75
CA TYR A 321 -10.45 -3.41 -20.47
C TYR A 321 -10.42 -3.03 -21.95
N ASP A 322 -11.23 -3.73 -22.76
CA ASP A 322 -11.55 -3.22 -24.10
C ASP A 322 -12.25 -1.86 -24.00
N PRO A 323 -11.81 -0.85 -24.76
CA PRO A 323 -12.37 0.50 -24.67
C PRO A 323 -13.88 0.58 -24.95
N ASN A 324 -14.43 -0.26 -25.86
CA ASN A 324 -15.84 -0.27 -26.15
C ASN A 324 -16.64 -0.89 -25.00
N GLU A 325 -16.14 -2.00 -24.45
CA GLU A 325 -16.79 -2.68 -23.32
C GLU A 325 -16.83 -1.77 -22.09
N TYR A 326 -15.70 -1.12 -21.76
CA TYR A 326 -15.64 -0.18 -20.65
C TYR A 326 -16.64 0.98 -20.80
N LEU A 327 -16.62 1.64 -21.95
CA LEU A 327 -17.50 2.81 -22.18
C LEU A 327 -18.99 2.44 -22.29
N GLN A 328 -19.34 1.19 -22.67
CA GLN A 328 -20.72 0.72 -22.70
C GLN A 328 -21.23 0.40 -21.29
N SER A 329 -20.46 -0.33 -20.50
CA SER A 329 -20.82 -0.66 -19.11
C SER A 329 -21.02 0.59 -18.27
N HIS A 330 -20.08 1.54 -18.38
CA HIS A 330 -20.13 2.80 -17.66
C HIS A 330 -21.34 3.67 -18.03
N LYS A 331 -21.78 3.67 -19.30
CA LYS A 331 -23.02 4.35 -19.73
C LYS A 331 -24.28 3.73 -19.16
N LEU A 332 -24.33 2.41 -19.07
CA LEU A 332 -25.47 1.68 -18.51
C LEU A 332 -25.61 1.92 -17.00
N GLU A 333 -24.49 1.98 -16.28
CA GLU A 333 -24.46 2.27 -14.85
C GLU A 333 -24.94 3.71 -14.56
N LYS A 334 -24.42 4.71 -15.28
CA LYS A 334 -24.88 6.11 -15.15
C LYS A 334 -26.37 6.26 -15.45
N ALA A 335 -26.87 5.65 -16.52
CA ALA A 335 -28.29 5.69 -16.87
C ALA A 335 -29.19 5.02 -15.84
N SER A 336 -28.75 3.96 -15.18
CA SER A 336 -29.51 3.30 -14.10
C SER A 336 -29.56 4.14 -12.82
N THR A 337 -28.51 4.91 -12.53
CA THR A 337 -28.46 5.80 -11.37
C THR A 337 -29.36 7.03 -11.57
N GLU A 338 -29.34 7.63 -12.76
CA GLU A 338 -30.22 8.77 -13.07
C GLU A 338 -31.72 8.40 -13.02
N ILE A 339 -32.11 7.19 -13.46
CA ILE A 339 -33.51 6.72 -13.38
C ILE A 339 -33.94 6.53 -11.92
N THR A 340 -33.05 6.05 -11.03
CA THR A 340 -33.37 5.85 -9.61
C THR A 340 -33.54 7.18 -8.88
N GLU A 341 -32.77 8.22 -9.21
CA GLU A 341 -32.89 9.56 -8.62
C GLU A 341 -34.20 10.26 -9.06
N GLU A 342 -34.59 10.13 -10.34
CA GLU A 342 -35.90 10.64 -10.82
C GLU A 342 -37.12 9.91 -10.24
N GLU A 343 -36.99 8.64 -9.84
CA GLU A 343 -38.05 7.87 -9.19
C GLU A 343 -38.20 8.21 -7.69
N ILE A 344 -37.14 8.66 -7.04
CA ILE A 344 -37.14 9.07 -5.61
C ILE A 344 -37.72 10.47 -5.43
N GLU A 345 -37.63 11.36 -6.45
CA GLU A 345 -38.20 12.73 -6.41
C GLU A 345 -39.70 12.80 -6.78
N LYS A 346 -40.34 11.70 -7.15
CA LYS A 346 -41.79 11.59 -7.43
C LYS A 346 -42.56 10.96 -6.27
#